data_85dc1c1d819668e326cf2fa2432d0991
#
_entry.id   85dc1c1d819668e326cf2fa2432d0991
#
_cell.length_a   1.000
_cell.length_b   1.000
_cell.length_c   1.000
_cell.angle_alpha   90.00
_cell.angle_beta   90.00
_cell.angle_gamma   90.00
#
_symmetry.space_group_name_H-M   'P 1'
#
loop_
_entity.id
_entity.type
_entity.pdbx_description
1 polymer ?
#
loop_
_entity_poly.entity_id
_entity_poly.type
_entity_poly.pdbx_seq_one_letter_code
_entity_poly.pdbx_strand_id
1 'polypeptide(L)'
;SESSCNNLRNSIISSQYTSMPEKDKYDQFGLEFYGSTDEEENFVYENALIVERVNTSSINELLDVNDEIIKINDQDINNLFSNNSLIEASNIINDIFDNNNQLTIEVKKYFTDAIIKYDIFKQISDYPIEVWIDFTLEDITFINIKDNTYSAKYNFAYQWRDNRLKKYFNNSDNIYCKFSRINENDNLYKSLWKPEIIESNKIDNIDTYDSFQYADILIEEIDGEVYILVEVFNNAKFNNPFNLREFPFDLQNFDFRFYTTDFDTDVRLLSWWDKEALSTSHNYALSTIEHPEWKFLNIETYVYPELYSGGEYFNNYVFSLSAERHKAYYFTKVIIPIFIILIICWSVFWISGIQLESRLTVTSVSFLALIAYNYVVEDDLPKIGYSTILDYIILSSYVFAGLATILTVYSYTNCKKNDYEFCTVDYLARYLGPIIYFFVNIALIVWGLQSMSAGELVGRFL
;
A
#
# COMPACT_ATOMS: atom_id res chain seq x y z
N SER A 1 31.95 -24.63 12.18
CA SER A 1 31.53 -25.74 13.08
C SER A 1 30.72 -25.17 14.23
N GLU A 2 29.87 -25.98 14.87
CA GLU A 2 29.01 -25.57 15.98
C GLU A 2 29.79 -24.96 17.16
N SER A 3 31.01 -25.46 17.42
CA SER A 3 31.89 -24.88 18.44
C SER A 3 32.36 -23.47 18.09
N SER A 4 32.61 -23.17 16.82
CA SER A 4 33.02 -21.82 16.35
C SER A 4 31.87 -20.82 16.51
N CYS A 5 30.64 -21.20 16.18
CA CYS A 5 29.47 -20.35 16.35
C CYS A 5 29.15 -20.07 17.82
N ASN A 6 29.33 -21.05 18.70
CA ASN A 6 29.16 -20.85 20.14
C ASN A 6 30.22 -19.89 20.71
N ASN A 7 31.47 -19.98 20.21
CA ASN A 7 32.50 -19.02 20.57
C ASN A 7 32.21 -17.62 20.08
N LEU A 8 31.72 -17.48 18.83
CA LEU A 8 31.27 -16.20 18.28
C LEU A 8 30.13 -15.60 19.13
N ARG A 9 29.12 -16.39 19.45
CA ARG A 9 28.02 -15.97 20.32
C ARG A 9 28.51 -15.43 21.66
N ASN A 10 29.36 -16.19 22.35
CA ASN A 10 29.91 -15.78 23.65
C ASN A 10 30.77 -14.50 23.53
N SER A 11 31.53 -14.35 22.45
CA SER A 11 32.32 -13.15 22.20
C SER A 11 31.47 -11.92 21.95
N ILE A 12 30.37 -12.05 21.21
CA ILE A 12 29.40 -10.96 20.97
C ILE A 12 28.77 -10.55 22.30
N ILE A 13 28.28 -11.51 23.09
CA ILE A 13 27.66 -11.24 24.39
C ILE A 13 28.62 -10.52 25.35
N SER A 14 29.88 -10.98 25.39
CA SER A 14 30.90 -10.37 26.28
C SER A 14 31.37 -8.98 25.85
N SER A 15 31.42 -8.72 24.54
CA SER A 15 31.93 -7.46 24.00
C SER A 15 30.85 -6.39 23.83
N GLN A 16 29.59 -6.79 23.81
CA GLN A 16 28.42 -5.91 23.68
C GLN A 16 28.52 -4.90 22.53
N TYR A 17 28.32 -5.39 21.29
CA TYR A 17 28.28 -4.55 20.08
C TYR A 17 26.96 -3.76 19.95
N THR A 18 26.61 -2.99 20.96
CA THR A 18 25.33 -2.27 21.05
C THR A 18 25.35 -0.88 20.39
N SER A 19 26.54 -0.36 20.10
CA SER A 19 26.70 0.91 19.39
C SER A 19 26.58 0.69 17.88
N MET A 20 26.14 1.73 17.16
CA MET A 20 26.14 1.76 15.70
C MET A 20 27.53 1.42 15.14
N PRO A 21 27.67 0.63 14.06
CA PRO A 21 28.93 0.42 13.34
C PRO A 21 29.53 1.73 12.85
N GLU A 22 30.85 1.75 12.63
CA GLU A 22 31.51 2.89 11.98
C GLU A 22 31.03 2.98 10.52
N LYS A 23 30.69 4.20 10.11
CA LYS A 23 30.28 4.50 8.74
C LYS A 23 31.50 4.67 7.84
N ASP A 24 31.38 4.23 6.60
CA ASP A 24 32.36 4.54 5.58
C ASP A 24 32.33 6.03 5.23
N LYS A 25 33.50 6.58 4.88
CA LYS A 25 33.62 7.98 4.46
C LYS A 25 33.85 8.07 2.98
N TYR A 26 33.22 9.02 2.34
CA TYR A 26 33.36 9.28 0.90
C TYR A 26 33.21 10.76 0.58
N ASP A 27 33.81 11.16 -0.53
CA ASP A 27 33.69 12.51 -1.08
C ASP A 27 32.48 12.59 -1.99
N GLN A 28 31.51 13.45 -1.66
CA GLN A 28 30.30 13.64 -2.45
C GLN A 28 29.78 15.07 -2.41
N PHE A 29 28.87 15.36 -3.35
CA PHE A 29 28.11 16.63 -3.34
C PHE A 29 26.88 16.58 -2.43
N GLY A 30 26.55 15.44 -1.86
CA GLY A 30 25.41 15.25 -0.97
C GLY A 30 24.06 15.25 -1.66
N LEU A 31 24.03 14.87 -2.94
CA LEU A 31 22.82 14.78 -3.76
C LEU A 31 22.66 13.36 -4.29
N GLU A 32 21.44 12.85 -4.24
CA GLU A 32 21.03 11.64 -4.93
C GLU A 32 19.88 11.95 -5.87
N PHE A 33 19.80 11.21 -6.96
CA PHE A 33 18.87 11.46 -8.03
C PHE A 33 18.07 10.20 -8.36
N TYR A 34 16.85 10.40 -8.85
CA TYR A 34 16.04 9.29 -9.35
C TYR A 34 16.71 8.60 -10.54
N GLY A 35 16.79 7.29 -10.47
CA GLY A 35 17.39 6.46 -11.50
C GLY A 35 17.32 4.98 -11.16
N SER A 36 18.01 4.17 -11.96
CA SER A 36 18.12 2.73 -11.77
C SER A 36 19.53 2.27 -12.13
N THR A 37 19.93 1.09 -11.69
CA THR A 37 21.20 0.45 -12.12
C THR A 37 20.98 -0.34 -13.40
N ASP A 38 21.94 -0.27 -14.33
CA ASP A 38 21.97 -1.10 -15.55
C ASP A 38 22.52 -2.51 -15.27
N GLU A 39 22.62 -3.34 -16.32
CA GLU A 39 23.16 -4.71 -16.23
C GLU A 39 24.65 -4.76 -15.84
N GLU A 40 25.39 -3.66 -15.96
CA GLU A 40 26.79 -3.50 -15.59
C GLU A 40 26.98 -2.83 -14.22
N GLU A 41 25.91 -2.69 -13.43
CA GLU A 41 25.86 -2.01 -12.12
C GLU A 41 26.17 -0.49 -12.17
N ASN A 42 26.10 0.17 -13.34
CA ASN A 42 26.23 1.61 -13.45
C ASN A 42 24.89 2.29 -13.17
N PHE A 43 24.93 3.40 -12.43
CA PHE A 43 23.72 4.19 -12.18
C PHE A 43 23.29 4.95 -13.41
N VAL A 44 22.02 4.76 -13.82
CA VAL A 44 21.40 5.39 -14.98
C VAL A 44 20.27 6.30 -14.52
N TYR A 45 20.38 7.61 -14.78
CA TYR A 45 19.35 8.58 -14.47
C TYR A 45 18.13 8.39 -15.38
N GLU A 46 16.96 8.80 -14.89
CA GLU A 46 15.76 8.94 -15.73
C GLU A 46 15.93 10.10 -16.74
N ASN A 47 14.92 10.40 -17.56
CA ASN A 47 15.01 11.44 -18.61
C ASN A 47 15.25 12.88 -18.10
N ALA A 48 15.45 13.06 -16.80
CA ALA A 48 15.76 14.32 -16.14
C ALA A 48 16.57 14.07 -14.86
N LEU A 49 17.33 15.08 -14.41
CA LEU A 49 18.11 14.98 -13.18
C LEU A 49 17.30 15.56 -12.01
N ILE A 50 16.46 14.73 -11.41
CA ILE A 50 15.55 15.12 -10.34
C ILE A 50 16.13 14.67 -8.99
N VAL A 51 16.19 15.58 -8.03
CA VAL A 51 16.72 15.31 -6.68
C VAL A 51 15.79 14.33 -5.94
N GLU A 52 16.30 13.17 -5.61
CA GLU A 52 15.63 12.18 -4.77
C GLU A 52 15.93 12.42 -3.30
N ARG A 53 17.19 12.74 -2.97
CA ARG A 53 17.65 12.99 -1.60
C ARG A 53 18.73 14.05 -1.53
N VAL A 54 18.82 14.68 -0.36
CA VAL A 54 19.87 15.62 -0.01
C VAL A 54 20.53 15.13 1.27
N ASN A 55 21.80 14.70 1.18
CA ASN A 55 22.51 13.99 2.25
C ASN A 55 23.43 14.87 3.11
N THR A 56 23.54 16.17 2.79
CA THR A 56 24.40 17.09 3.56
C THR A 56 23.64 18.30 4.05
N SER A 57 23.85 18.68 5.30
CA SER A 57 23.17 19.82 5.93
C SER A 57 23.39 21.15 5.21
N SER A 58 24.54 21.34 4.56
CA SER A 58 24.84 22.56 3.81
C SER A 58 24.03 22.73 2.51
N ILE A 59 23.50 21.65 1.96
CA ILE A 59 22.69 21.65 0.73
C ILE A 59 21.20 21.54 1.06
N ASN A 60 20.82 20.93 2.18
CA ASN A 60 19.43 20.83 2.66
C ASN A 60 18.71 22.19 2.79
N GLU A 61 19.46 23.28 3.04
CA GLU A 61 18.89 24.62 3.07
C GLU A 61 18.64 25.21 1.68
N LEU A 62 19.21 24.61 0.62
CA LEU A 62 19.22 25.13 -0.73
C LEU A 62 18.31 24.36 -1.69
N LEU A 63 18.26 23.03 -1.53
CA LEU A 63 17.59 22.11 -2.43
C LEU A 63 16.54 21.29 -1.68
N ASP A 64 15.43 21.01 -2.38
CA ASP A 64 14.35 20.16 -1.92
C ASP A 64 14.26 18.89 -2.78
N VAL A 65 13.66 17.84 -2.22
CA VAL A 65 13.30 16.65 -2.98
C VAL A 65 12.33 17.04 -4.12
N ASN A 66 12.50 16.42 -5.27
CA ASN A 66 11.83 16.72 -6.54
C ASN A 66 12.27 18.03 -7.22
N ASP A 67 13.27 18.76 -6.72
CA ASP A 67 13.89 19.83 -7.50
C ASP A 67 14.61 19.24 -8.73
N GLU A 68 14.50 19.90 -9.87
CA GLU A 68 15.11 19.46 -11.14
C GLU A 68 16.38 20.27 -11.43
N ILE A 69 17.52 19.59 -11.61
CA ILE A 69 18.75 20.22 -12.07
C ILE A 69 18.70 20.34 -13.59
N ILE A 70 18.61 21.56 -14.10
CA ILE A 70 18.50 21.86 -15.53
C ILE A 70 19.84 22.14 -16.20
N LYS A 71 20.86 22.58 -15.42
CA LYS A 71 22.23 22.77 -15.92
C LYS A 71 23.29 22.46 -14.88
N ILE A 72 24.45 21.98 -15.31
CA ILE A 72 25.65 21.78 -14.52
C ILE A 72 26.82 22.39 -15.27
N ASN A 73 27.55 23.35 -14.66
CA ASN A 73 28.70 24.04 -15.25
C ASN A 73 28.43 24.56 -16.69
N ASP A 74 27.29 25.21 -16.90
CA ASP A 74 26.79 25.72 -18.20
C ASP A 74 26.34 24.62 -19.19
N GLN A 75 26.44 23.33 -18.86
CA GLN A 75 25.94 22.25 -19.68
C GLN A 75 24.45 22.01 -19.41
N ASP A 76 23.64 22.07 -20.44
CA ASP A 76 22.19 21.89 -20.37
C ASP A 76 21.87 20.40 -20.31
N ILE A 77 21.23 19.97 -19.22
CA ILE A 77 20.92 18.57 -18.93
C ILE A 77 19.83 18.02 -19.85
N ASN A 78 18.80 18.82 -20.15
CA ASN A 78 17.72 18.41 -21.05
C ASN A 78 18.23 18.17 -22.48
N ASN A 79 19.18 19.00 -22.94
CA ASN A 79 19.85 18.79 -24.23
C ASN A 79 20.72 17.53 -24.22
N LEU A 80 21.34 17.20 -23.09
CA LEU A 80 22.18 16.03 -22.96
C LEU A 80 21.36 14.75 -23.09
N PHE A 81 20.22 14.66 -22.42
CA PHE A 81 19.29 13.52 -22.55
C PHE A 81 18.60 13.45 -23.92
N SER A 82 18.36 14.60 -24.57
CA SER A 82 17.72 14.63 -25.90
C SER A 82 18.65 14.18 -27.03
N ASN A 83 19.98 14.32 -26.87
CA ASN A 83 20.95 14.08 -27.93
C ASN A 83 21.74 12.74 -27.74
N ASN A 84 21.64 12.08 -26.59
CA ASN A 84 22.36 10.85 -26.25
C ASN A 84 21.39 9.78 -25.78
N SER A 85 21.83 8.51 -25.76
CA SER A 85 21.11 7.47 -25.04
C SER A 85 21.14 7.75 -23.53
N LEU A 86 20.20 7.16 -22.76
CA LEU A 86 20.14 7.35 -21.31
C LEU A 86 21.46 6.96 -20.63
N ILE A 87 22.08 5.86 -21.07
CA ILE A 87 23.36 5.36 -20.53
C ILE A 87 24.49 6.34 -20.83
N GLU A 88 24.61 6.84 -22.07
CA GLU A 88 25.65 7.81 -22.45
C GLU A 88 25.48 9.14 -21.71
N ALA A 89 24.24 9.64 -21.59
CA ALA A 89 23.95 10.85 -20.84
C ALA A 89 24.31 10.68 -19.36
N SER A 90 23.95 9.55 -18.76
CA SER A 90 24.25 9.23 -17.36
C SER A 90 25.76 9.14 -17.12
N ASN A 91 26.52 8.49 -18.00
CA ASN A 91 27.97 8.41 -17.89
C ASN A 91 28.64 9.79 -17.95
N ILE A 92 28.17 10.69 -18.83
CA ILE A 92 28.69 12.06 -18.91
C ILE A 92 28.38 12.82 -17.62
N ILE A 93 27.18 12.67 -17.06
CA ILE A 93 26.79 13.33 -15.80
C ILE A 93 27.64 12.80 -14.65
N ASN A 94 27.80 11.49 -14.54
CA ASN A 94 28.63 10.86 -13.51
C ASN A 94 30.09 11.36 -13.62
N ASP A 95 30.67 11.41 -14.82
CA ASP A 95 32.00 11.97 -15.05
C ASP A 95 32.14 13.43 -14.58
N ILE A 96 31.08 14.24 -14.75
CA ILE A 96 31.08 15.62 -14.26
C ILE A 96 31.08 15.66 -12.73
N PHE A 97 30.29 14.82 -12.08
CA PHE A 97 30.27 14.73 -10.62
C PHE A 97 31.58 14.18 -10.06
N ASP A 98 32.17 13.18 -10.67
CA ASP A 98 33.38 12.52 -10.17
C ASP A 98 34.63 13.38 -10.31
N ASN A 99 34.78 14.07 -11.43
CA ASN A 99 36.00 14.81 -11.77
C ASN A 99 36.07 16.25 -11.24
N ASN A 100 34.99 16.76 -10.61
CA ASN A 100 34.96 18.12 -10.10
C ASN A 100 34.78 18.17 -8.57
N ASN A 101 35.49 19.07 -7.91
CA ASN A 101 35.31 19.33 -6.46
C ASN A 101 34.33 20.49 -6.18
N GLN A 102 33.97 21.22 -7.19
CA GLN A 102 32.99 22.31 -7.15
C GLN A 102 32.18 22.29 -8.45
N LEU A 103 30.88 22.44 -8.31
CA LEU A 103 29.95 22.55 -9.43
C LEU A 103 29.05 23.76 -9.27
N THR A 104 28.74 24.40 -10.39
CA THR A 104 27.68 25.39 -10.47
C THR A 104 26.46 24.74 -11.08
N ILE A 105 25.33 24.69 -10.36
CA ILE A 105 24.08 24.10 -10.83
C ILE A 105 22.99 25.13 -10.98
N GLU A 106 22.17 25.03 -12.01
CA GLU A 106 20.91 25.74 -12.13
C GLU A 106 19.77 24.77 -11.85
N VAL A 107 18.92 25.11 -10.90
CA VAL A 107 17.88 24.24 -10.35
C VAL A 107 16.53 24.88 -10.57
N LYS A 108 15.59 24.13 -11.12
CA LYS A 108 14.19 24.48 -11.18
C LYS A 108 13.49 23.94 -9.93
N LYS A 109 13.00 24.84 -9.08
CA LYS A 109 12.36 24.50 -7.81
C LYS A 109 10.98 23.87 -8.05
N TYR A 110 10.73 22.72 -7.45
CA TYR A 110 9.49 21.96 -7.58
C TYR A 110 8.24 22.75 -7.16
N PHE A 111 8.30 23.45 -6.03
CA PHE A 111 7.13 24.16 -5.49
C PHE A 111 6.86 25.53 -6.12
N THR A 112 7.83 26.16 -6.73
CA THR A 112 7.71 27.57 -7.18
C THR A 112 7.98 27.76 -8.68
N ASP A 113 8.42 26.72 -9.40
CA ASP A 113 8.95 26.80 -10.77
C ASP A 113 10.08 27.82 -10.98
N ALA A 114 10.63 28.38 -9.89
CA ALA A 114 11.73 29.36 -9.95
C ALA A 114 13.03 28.65 -10.36
N ILE A 115 13.81 29.27 -11.22
CA ILE A 115 15.14 28.81 -11.59
C ILE A 115 16.15 29.57 -10.73
N ILE A 116 16.93 28.83 -9.93
CA ILE A 116 17.92 29.39 -9.02
C ILE A 116 19.27 28.73 -9.31
N LYS A 117 20.34 29.54 -9.22
CA LYS A 117 21.71 29.09 -9.43
C LYS A 117 22.42 28.92 -8.09
N TYR A 118 23.10 27.79 -7.93
CA TYR A 118 23.86 27.43 -6.74
C TYR A 118 25.25 26.97 -7.08
N ASP A 119 26.22 27.27 -6.22
CA ASP A 119 27.55 26.66 -6.23
C ASP A 119 27.60 25.59 -5.12
N ILE A 120 27.87 24.35 -5.49
CA ILE A 120 27.96 23.20 -4.57
C ILE A 120 29.39 22.67 -4.56
N PHE A 121 29.80 22.17 -3.40
CA PHE A 121 31.16 21.64 -3.17
C PHE A 121 31.09 20.20 -2.69
N LYS A 122 32.03 19.38 -3.13
CA LYS A 122 32.24 18.05 -2.51
C LYS A 122 32.58 18.21 -1.03
N GLN A 123 31.98 17.35 -0.22
CA GLN A 123 32.22 17.27 1.22
C GLN A 123 32.52 15.83 1.59
N ILE A 124 33.43 15.65 2.58
CA ILE A 124 33.62 14.35 3.20
C ILE A 124 32.45 14.08 4.10
N SER A 125 31.64 13.12 3.74
CA SER A 125 30.44 12.70 4.49
C SER A 125 30.57 11.26 4.93
N ASP A 126 29.88 10.90 6.02
CA ASP A 126 29.75 9.53 6.42
C ASP A 126 28.67 8.86 5.54
N TYR A 127 28.97 7.69 4.99
CA TYR A 127 27.99 6.91 4.24
C TYR A 127 26.97 6.31 5.23
N PRO A 128 25.67 6.42 5.00
CA PRO A 128 24.70 5.80 5.88
C PRO A 128 24.86 4.29 5.90
N ILE A 129 24.51 3.65 7.01
CA ILE A 129 24.49 2.20 7.10
C ILE A 129 23.29 1.70 6.29
N GLU A 130 23.60 0.99 5.21
CA GLU A 130 22.57 0.38 4.38
C GLU A 130 21.95 -0.83 5.10
N VAL A 131 20.62 -0.83 5.16
CA VAL A 131 19.83 -1.90 5.75
C VAL A 131 18.89 -2.46 4.69
N TRP A 132 19.19 -3.64 4.22
CA TRP A 132 18.43 -4.34 3.22
C TRP A 132 17.25 -5.07 3.88
N ILE A 133 16.04 -4.82 3.38
CA ILE A 133 14.80 -5.35 3.94
C ILE A 133 14.19 -6.36 2.99
N ASP A 134 13.78 -7.50 3.55
CA ASP A 134 12.91 -8.48 2.92
C ASP A 134 11.66 -8.69 3.78
N PHE A 135 10.52 -8.84 3.12
CA PHE A 135 9.25 -9.13 3.77
C PHE A 135 8.56 -10.29 3.07
N THR A 136 8.24 -11.32 3.82
CA THR A 136 7.51 -12.50 3.33
C THR A 136 6.19 -12.66 4.09
N LEU A 137 5.09 -12.56 3.38
CA LEU A 137 3.77 -12.82 3.91
C LEU A 137 3.48 -14.33 3.89
N GLU A 138 3.19 -14.92 5.05
CA GLU A 138 2.82 -16.34 5.16
C GLU A 138 1.30 -16.53 5.02
N ASP A 139 0.51 -15.70 5.72
CA ASP A 139 -0.95 -15.83 5.73
C ASP A 139 -1.62 -14.54 6.21
N ILE A 140 -2.84 -14.29 5.71
CA ILE A 140 -3.78 -13.32 6.28
C ILE A 140 -4.90 -14.10 6.95
N THR A 141 -4.89 -14.09 8.29
CA THR A 141 -5.75 -14.97 9.09
C THR A 141 -7.13 -14.40 9.37
N PHE A 142 -7.26 -13.09 9.44
CA PHE A 142 -8.52 -12.42 9.76
C PHE A 142 -8.55 -11.00 9.21
N ILE A 143 -9.66 -10.63 8.56
CA ILE A 143 -9.90 -9.28 8.05
C ILE A 143 -11.20 -8.76 8.66
N ASN A 144 -11.14 -7.64 9.38
CA ASN A 144 -12.29 -6.97 9.96
C ASN A 144 -12.44 -5.57 9.40
N ILE A 145 -13.34 -5.44 8.43
CA ILE A 145 -13.62 -4.17 7.76
C ILE A 145 -14.24 -3.17 8.72
N LYS A 146 -15.09 -3.63 9.65
CA LYS A 146 -15.80 -2.78 10.60
C LYS A 146 -14.85 -2.03 11.53
N ASP A 147 -13.78 -2.69 11.95
CA ASP A 147 -12.77 -2.13 12.85
C ASP A 147 -11.55 -1.58 12.09
N ASN A 148 -11.54 -1.63 10.76
CA ASN A 148 -10.41 -1.26 9.91
C ASN A 148 -9.12 -2.02 10.27
N THR A 149 -9.21 -3.33 10.50
CA THR A 149 -8.07 -4.13 10.91
C THR A 149 -7.97 -5.43 10.13
N TYR A 150 -6.75 -5.94 10.03
CA TYR A 150 -6.48 -7.30 9.60
C TYR A 150 -5.38 -7.94 10.44
N SER A 151 -5.31 -9.26 10.42
CA SER A 151 -4.29 -10.04 11.13
C SER A 151 -3.51 -10.87 10.13
N ALA A 152 -2.20 -10.92 10.30
CA ALA A 152 -1.32 -11.62 9.39
C ALA A 152 -0.17 -12.33 10.11
N LYS A 153 0.26 -13.45 9.52
CA LYS A 153 1.53 -14.12 9.83
C LYS A 153 2.53 -13.75 8.75
N TYR A 154 3.71 -13.33 9.17
CA TYR A 154 4.74 -12.84 8.24
C TYR A 154 6.13 -13.00 8.83
N ASN A 155 7.11 -13.02 7.94
CA ASN A 155 8.52 -12.90 8.26
C ASN A 155 8.99 -11.55 7.77
N PHE A 156 9.75 -10.86 8.61
CA PHE A 156 10.40 -9.61 8.29
C PHE A 156 11.89 -9.77 8.53
N ALA A 157 12.69 -9.72 7.46
CA ALA A 157 14.12 -9.86 7.52
C ALA A 157 14.79 -8.52 7.20
N TYR A 158 15.85 -8.23 7.92
CA TYR A 158 16.71 -7.09 7.65
C TYR A 158 18.18 -7.44 7.83
N GLN A 159 19.00 -6.99 6.90
CA GLN A 159 20.44 -7.28 6.85
C GLN A 159 21.23 -5.98 6.78
N TRP A 160 22.33 -5.95 7.50
CA TRP A 160 23.29 -4.86 7.44
C TRP A 160 24.71 -5.39 7.55
N ARG A 161 25.68 -4.55 7.15
CA ARG A 161 27.10 -4.86 7.27
C ARG A 161 27.64 -4.42 8.63
N ASP A 162 28.37 -5.31 9.31
CA ASP A 162 29.06 -5.00 10.57
C ASP A 162 30.48 -5.61 10.61
N ASN A 163 31.43 -4.84 10.13
CA ASN A 163 32.83 -5.27 10.02
C ASN A 163 33.55 -5.38 11.37
N ARG A 164 32.98 -4.93 12.47
CA ARG A 164 33.53 -5.13 13.81
C ARG A 164 33.67 -6.61 14.17
N LEU A 165 32.87 -7.46 13.53
CA LEU A 165 32.90 -8.91 13.71
C LEU A 165 33.93 -9.62 12.82
N LYS A 166 34.51 -8.95 11.84
CA LYS A 166 35.48 -9.51 10.87
C LYS A 166 36.66 -10.24 11.54
N LYS A 167 37.14 -9.75 12.68
CA LYS A 167 38.23 -10.38 13.44
C LYS A 167 37.95 -11.83 13.87
N TYR A 168 36.69 -12.25 13.91
CA TYR A 168 36.33 -13.63 14.27
C TYR A 168 36.27 -14.56 13.08
N PHE A 169 36.39 -14.04 11.85
CA PHE A 169 36.33 -14.78 10.58
C PHE A 169 37.69 -14.94 9.90
N ASN A 170 38.73 -14.27 10.36
CA ASN A 170 40.05 -14.15 9.72
C ASN A 170 40.83 -15.45 9.49
N ASN A 171 40.35 -16.65 9.84
CA ASN A 171 41.10 -17.90 9.75
C ASN A 171 40.31 -19.13 9.29
N SER A 172 39.15 -18.97 8.66
CA SER A 172 38.35 -20.13 8.30
C SER A 172 37.55 -19.89 7.02
N ASP A 173 37.60 -20.91 6.16
CA ASP A 173 36.76 -21.00 4.98
C ASP A 173 35.26 -20.73 5.36
N ASN A 174 34.69 -19.68 4.81
CA ASN A 174 33.28 -19.29 4.88
C ASN A 174 32.58 -19.69 6.20
N ILE A 175 32.69 -18.87 7.24
CA ILE A 175 31.96 -19.11 8.48
C ILE A 175 30.55 -18.50 8.35
N TYR A 176 29.63 -19.39 8.40
CA TYR A 176 28.21 -19.12 8.49
C TYR A 176 27.73 -19.57 9.88
N CYS A 177 27.17 -18.68 10.66
CA CYS A 177 26.59 -18.98 11.97
C CYS A 177 25.12 -18.59 12.01
N LYS A 178 24.25 -19.58 12.16
CA LYS A 178 22.82 -19.39 12.36
C LYS A 178 22.41 -19.68 13.78
N PHE A 179 21.70 -18.74 14.42
CA PHE A 179 21.10 -18.85 15.75
C PHE A 179 19.61 -18.77 15.61
N SER A 180 18.90 -19.86 15.82
CA SER A 180 17.45 -19.96 15.55
C SER A 180 16.61 -19.82 16.81
N ARG A 181 15.40 -19.33 16.65
CA ARG A 181 14.37 -19.15 17.68
C ARG A 181 14.83 -18.32 18.87
N ILE A 182 15.49 -17.21 18.56
CA ILE A 182 15.92 -16.21 19.54
C ILE A 182 14.71 -15.35 19.91
N ASN A 183 14.45 -15.12 21.19
CA ASN A 183 13.47 -14.13 21.62
C ASN A 183 14.14 -12.76 21.88
N GLU A 184 13.36 -11.69 21.99
CA GLU A 184 13.89 -10.35 22.21
C GLU A 184 14.66 -10.20 23.53
N ASN A 185 14.45 -11.10 24.49
CA ASN A 185 15.14 -11.12 25.77
C ASN A 185 16.45 -11.88 25.77
N ASP A 186 16.79 -12.58 24.68
CA ASP A 186 18.05 -13.30 24.55
C ASP A 186 19.25 -12.34 24.62
N ASN A 187 20.30 -12.76 25.31
CA ASN A 187 21.50 -11.94 25.47
C ASN A 187 22.22 -11.67 24.16
N LEU A 188 22.19 -12.58 23.18
CA LEU A 188 22.76 -12.35 21.87
C LEU A 188 22.02 -11.22 21.14
N TYR A 189 20.70 -11.28 21.14
CA TYR A 189 19.85 -10.25 20.50
C TYR A 189 20.08 -8.86 21.11
N LYS A 190 20.19 -8.79 22.44
CA LYS A 190 20.46 -7.53 23.17
C LYS A 190 21.87 -7.02 23.01
N SER A 191 22.85 -7.87 22.72
CA SER A 191 24.26 -7.51 22.61
C SER A 191 24.68 -7.07 21.20
N LEU A 192 23.81 -7.18 20.21
CA LEU A 192 24.05 -6.69 18.86
C LEU A 192 23.36 -5.32 18.66
N TRP A 193 24.07 -4.40 18.03
CA TRP A 193 23.41 -3.23 17.44
C TRP A 193 22.47 -3.69 16.31
N LYS A 194 21.34 -3.05 16.22
CA LYS A 194 20.34 -3.25 15.19
C LYS A 194 19.74 -1.91 14.85
N PRO A 195 19.37 -1.66 13.58
CA PRO A 195 18.55 -0.52 13.26
C PRO A 195 17.21 -0.63 14.03
N GLU A 196 16.74 0.48 14.56
CA GLU A 196 15.44 0.51 15.23
C GLU A 196 14.34 0.65 14.17
N ILE A 197 13.75 -0.49 13.80
CA ILE A 197 12.68 -0.56 12.80
C ILE A 197 11.35 -0.72 13.51
N ILE A 198 10.43 0.20 13.25
CA ILE A 198 9.10 0.23 13.88
C ILE A 198 8.05 -0.10 12.82
N GLU A 199 7.13 -0.99 13.19
CA GLU A 199 5.93 -1.35 12.40
C GLU A 199 4.83 -0.32 12.68
N SER A 200 4.69 0.71 11.82
CA SER A 200 3.89 1.90 12.12
C SER A 200 2.38 1.66 12.21
N ASN A 201 1.86 0.68 11.49
CA ASN A 201 0.43 0.36 11.51
C ASN A 201 0.08 -0.93 12.28
N LYS A 202 1.06 -1.53 12.97
CA LYS A 202 0.82 -2.66 13.87
C LYS A 202 0.12 -2.19 15.14
N ILE A 203 -0.91 -2.91 15.55
CA ILE A 203 -1.67 -2.64 16.77
C ILE A 203 -1.13 -3.48 17.92
N ASP A 204 -1.01 -4.80 17.70
CA ASP A 204 -0.64 -5.76 18.74
C ASP A 204 -0.15 -7.08 18.15
N ASN A 205 0.60 -7.83 18.92
CA ASN A 205 0.93 -9.24 18.63
C ASN A 205 -0.20 -10.16 19.11
N ILE A 206 -0.49 -11.21 18.34
CA ILE A 206 -1.61 -12.10 18.64
C ILE A 206 -1.21 -13.18 19.66
N ASP A 207 -0.03 -13.77 19.49
CA ASP A 207 0.37 -14.99 20.22
C ASP A 207 1.40 -14.74 21.33
N THR A 208 1.90 -13.52 21.51
CA THR A 208 2.98 -13.20 22.45
C THR A 208 2.89 -11.77 22.96
N TYR A 209 3.46 -11.52 24.16
CA TYR A 209 3.64 -10.16 24.70
C TYR A 209 4.96 -9.50 24.23
N ASP A 210 5.85 -10.28 23.59
CA ASP A 210 7.10 -9.78 23.03
C ASP A 210 6.85 -8.98 21.75
N SER A 211 7.80 -8.18 21.31
CA SER A 211 7.69 -7.38 20.06
C SER A 211 7.55 -8.27 18.82
N PHE A 212 8.02 -9.52 18.91
CA PHE A 212 7.90 -10.55 17.89
C PHE A 212 7.80 -11.94 18.52
N GLN A 213 7.35 -12.92 17.76
CA GLN A 213 7.20 -14.29 18.24
C GLN A 213 8.56 -14.97 18.49
N TYR A 214 9.47 -14.91 17.52
CA TYR A 214 10.88 -15.30 17.61
C TYR A 214 11.66 -14.72 16.43
N ALA A 215 12.99 -14.74 16.51
CA ALA A 215 13.87 -14.35 15.43
C ALA A 215 14.93 -15.43 15.17
N ASP A 216 15.38 -15.50 13.93
CA ASP A 216 16.61 -16.17 13.54
C ASP A 216 17.69 -15.12 13.26
N ILE A 217 18.89 -15.32 13.78
CA ILE A 217 20.04 -14.44 13.54
C ILE A 217 21.06 -15.22 12.73
N LEU A 218 21.43 -14.66 11.58
CA LEU A 218 22.47 -15.18 10.71
C LEU A 218 23.63 -14.21 10.67
N ILE A 219 24.84 -14.71 10.88
CA ILE A 219 26.08 -13.93 10.75
C ILE A 219 26.96 -14.68 9.76
N GLU A 220 27.34 -14.01 8.68
CA GLU A 220 28.12 -14.61 7.59
C GLU A 220 29.16 -13.64 7.03
N GLU A 221 30.24 -14.19 6.49
CA GLU A 221 31.23 -13.45 5.75
C GLU A 221 31.04 -13.71 4.25
N ILE A 222 30.83 -12.61 3.50
CA ILE A 222 30.69 -12.62 2.05
C ILE A 222 31.74 -11.66 1.48
N ASP A 223 32.60 -12.13 0.60
CA ASP A 223 33.66 -11.33 -0.07
C ASP A 223 34.55 -10.50 0.88
N GLY A 224 34.81 -11.04 2.07
CA GLY A 224 35.61 -10.39 3.09
C GLY A 224 34.90 -9.34 3.93
N GLU A 225 33.61 -9.17 3.77
CA GLU A 225 32.75 -8.32 4.57
C GLU A 225 31.81 -9.16 5.44
N VAL A 226 31.48 -8.70 6.65
CA VAL A 226 30.61 -9.45 7.56
C VAL A 226 29.22 -8.83 7.58
N TYR A 227 28.22 -9.66 7.32
CA TYR A 227 26.82 -9.30 7.31
C TYR A 227 26.08 -9.96 8.48
N ILE A 228 25.15 -9.24 9.06
CA ILE A 228 24.21 -9.72 10.07
C ILE A 228 22.82 -9.63 9.48
N LEU A 229 22.15 -10.77 9.38
CA LEU A 229 20.75 -10.87 9.01
C LEU A 229 19.93 -11.22 10.25
N VAL A 230 18.88 -10.50 10.50
CA VAL A 230 17.85 -10.83 11.51
C VAL A 230 16.53 -11.05 10.81
N GLU A 231 16.01 -12.26 10.90
CA GLU A 231 14.70 -12.63 10.39
C GLU A 231 13.73 -12.79 11.55
N VAL A 232 12.73 -11.93 11.62
CA VAL A 232 11.71 -11.88 12.67
C VAL A 232 10.45 -12.57 12.18
N PHE A 233 9.95 -13.53 12.97
CA PHE A 233 8.70 -14.25 12.70
C PHE A 233 7.61 -13.70 13.61
N ASN A 234 6.52 -13.27 13.02
CA ASN A 234 5.48 -12.55 13.75
C ASN A 234 4.07 -12.99 13.35
N ASN A 235 3.14 -12.83 14.31
CA ASN A 235 1.71 -12.95 14.09
C ASN A 235 1.06 -11.73 14.75
N ALA A 236 0.59 -10.79 13.95
CA ALA A 236 0.17 -9.50 14.46
C ALA A 236 -1.10 -8.97 13.80
N LYS A 237 -1.73 -8.02 14.49
CA LYS A 237 -2.89 -7.28 14.03
C LYS A 237 -2.46 -5.89 13.57
N PHE A 238 -2.97 -5.50 12.41
CA PHE A 238 -2.66 -4.23 11.77
C PHE A 238 -3.89 -3.35 11.62
N ASN A 239 -3.69 -2.04 11.69
CA ASN A 239 -4.69 -1.04 11.32
C ASN A 239 -4.57 -0.76 9.82
N ASN A 240 -5.71 -0.78 9.11
CA ASN A 240 -5.76 -0.49 7.68
C ASN A 240 -7.07 0.21 7.33
N PRO A 241 -7.06 1.50 7.00
CA PRO A 241 -8.27 2.21 6.60
C PRO A 241 -8.75 1.72 5.24
N PHE A 242 -9.87 0.98 5.22
CA PHE A 242 -10.47 0.48 3.98
C PHE A 242 -11.27 1.56 3.28
N ASN A 243 -11.08 1.69 1.95
CA ASN A 243 -11.92 2.54 1.11
C ASN A 243 -13.10 1.74 0.55
N LEU A 244 -14.28 1.92 1.12
CA LEU A 244 -15.49 1.15 0.79
C LEU A 244 -16.41 1.84 -0.24
N ARG A 245 -15.96 2.89 -0.92
CA ARG A 245 -16.81 3.61 -1.88
C ARG A 245 -17.36 2.72 -2.99
N GLU A 246 -16.54 1.80 -3.48
CA GLU A 246 -16.90 0.84 -4.53
C GLU A 246 -17.53 -0.45 -4.00
N PHE A 247 -17.72 -0.56 -2.69
CA PHE A 247 -18.27 -1.76 -2.08
C PHE A 247 -19.60 -2.19 -2.76
N PRO A 248 -19.79 -3.45 -3.12
CA PRO A 248 -18.94 -4.63 -2.90
C PRO A 248 -17.97 -4.99 -4.06
N PHE A 249 -17.62 -4.03 -4.93
CA PHE A 249 -16.72 -4.21 -6.07
C PHE A 249 -15.33 -3.66 -5.80
N ASP A 250 -15.02 -3.38 -4.54
CA ASP A 250 -13.85 -2.68 -4.06
C ASP A 250 -12.55 -3.48 -4.23
N LEU A 251 -11.50 -2.75 -4.57
CA LEU A 251 -10.11 -3.16 -4.50
C LEU A 251 -9.52 -2.56 -3.23
N GLN A 252 -8.81 -3.36 -2.43
CA GLN A 252 -8.20 -2.90 -1.19
C GLN A 252 -6.70 -3.21 -1.19
N ASN A 253 -5.94 -2.36 -0.52
CA ASN A 253 -4.54 -2.60 -0.24
C ASN A 253 -4.37 -2.93 1.23
N PHE A 254 -3.63 -3.99 1.52
CA PHE A 254 -3.23 -4.38 2.86
C PHE A 254 -1.77 -4.00 3.01
N ASP A 255 -1.52 -2.90 3.71
CA ASP A 255 -0.18 -2.31 3.83
C ASP A 255 0.49 -2.76 5.12
N PHE A 256 1.73 -3.22 5.00
CA PHE A 256 2.65 -3.40 6.10
C PHE A 256 3.68 -2.29 6.02
N ARG A 257 3.67 -1.39 7.02
CA ARG A 257 4.47 -0.17 7.00
C ARG A 257 5.52 -0.20 8.08
N PHE A 258 6.76 -0.03 7.67
CA PHE A 258 7.92 -0.01 8.53
C PHE A 258 8.64 1.32 8.36
N TYR A 259 9.19 1.85 9.44
CA TYR A 259 10.08 3.01 9.37
C TYR A 259 11.21 2.85 10.37
N THR A 260 12.34 3.52 10.12
CA THR A 260 13.43 3.61 11.08
C THR A 260 13.33 4.91 11.85
N THR A 261 13.70 4.87 13.14
CA THR A 261 13.84 6.07 13.97
C THR A 261 15.19 6.77 13.76
N ASP A 262 16.13 6.10 13.11
CA ASP A 262 17.39 6.69 12.71
C ASP A 262 17.18 7.59 11.48
N PHE A 263 17.89 8.71 11.42
CA PHE A 263 17.83 9.59 10.26
C PHE A 263 18.41 8.93 9.01
N ASP A 264 17.95 9.32 7.84
CA ASP A 264 18.42 8.81 6.55
C ASP A 264 19.94 8.98 6.33
N THR A 265 20.54 9.97 6.97
CA THR A 265 22.00 10.17 7.02
C THR A 265 22.74 9.15 7.88
N ASP A 266 22.05 8.45 8.76
CA ASP A 266 22.62 7.44 9.64
C ASP A 266 22.32 6.02 9.18
N VAL A 267 21.05 5.76 8.84
CA VAL A 267 20.57 4.44 8.41
C VAL A 267 19.68 4.63 7.19
N ARG A 268 19.98 3.91 6.13
CA ARG A 268 19.21 3.89 4.90
C ARG A 268 18.54 2.54 4.69
N LEU A 269 17.23 2.52 4.56
CA LEU A 269 16.49 1.32 4.21
C LEU A 269 16.53 1.10 2.69
N LEU A 270 16.80 -0.13 2.29
CA LEU A 270 16.81 -0.57 0.89
C LEU A 270 15.92 -1.81 0.76
N SER A 271 15.24 -1.96 -0.37
CA SER A 271 14.52 -3.18 -0.66
C SER A 271 15.49 -4.26 -1.17
N TRP A 272 15.40 -5.47 -0.61
CA TRP A 272 16.21 -6.61 -1.08
C TRP A 272 15.87 -7.03 -2.52
N TRP A 273 14.64 -6.75 -2.94
CA TRP A 273 14.13 -7.18 -4.24
C TRP A 273 13.94 -5.99 -5.17
N ASP A 274 14.44 -6.10 -6.39
CA ASP A 274 14.03 -5.22 -7.47
C ASP A 274 12.58 -5.54 -7.92
N LYS A 275 11.96 -4.64 -8.69
CA LYS A 275 10.56 -4.79 -9.13
C LYS A 275 10.33 -6.07 -9.95
N GLU A 276 11.33 -6.59 -10.66
CA GLU A 276 11.20 -7.79 -11.51
C GLU A 276 11.30 -9.07 -10.69
N ALA A 277 12.22 -9.14 -9.73
CA ALA A 277 12.35 -10.27 -8.83
C ALA A 277 11.15 -10.42 -7.89
N LEU A 278 10.56 -9.32 -7.43
CA LEU A 278 9.30 -9.30 -6.69
C LEU A 278 8.16 -9.97 -7.47
N SER A 279 8.01 -9.68 -8.76
CA SER A 279 6.90 -10.21 -9.56
C SER A 279 6.92 -11.74 -9.69
N THR A 280 8.08 -12.37 -9.67
CA THR A 280 8.21 -13.82 -9.87
C THR A 280 8.15 -14.63 -8.57
N SER A 281 8.82 -14.23 -7.51
CA SER A 281 8.84 -14.96 -6.24
C SER A 281 7.56 -14.75 -5.42
N HIS A 282 7.00 -13.55 -5.43
CA HIS A 282 5.80 -13.23 -4.66
C HIS A 282 4.50 -13.69 -5.34
N ASN A 283 4.46 -13.81 -6.67
CA ASN A 283 3.35 -14.45 -7.36
C ASN A 283 3.18 -15.92 -6.95
N TYR A 284 4.26 -16.62 -6.63
CA TYR A 284 4.18 -17.98 -6.07
C TYR A 284 3.58 -17.94 -4.66
N ALA A 285 4.03 -17.03 -3.80
CA ALA A 285 3.49 -16.85 -2.44
C ALA A 285 2.00 -16.47 -2.47
N LEU A 286 1.59 -15.55 -3.35
CA LEU A 286 0.18 -15.17 -3.53
C LEU A 286 -0.72 -16.33 -3.93
N SER A 287 -0.21 -17.28 -4.73
CA SER A 287 -0.99 -18.45 -5.15
C SER A 287 -1.27 -19.45 -4.02
N THR A 288 -0.57 -19.33 -2.90
CA THR A 288 -0.73 -20.20 -1.72
C THR A 288 -1.62 -19.61 -0.64
N ILE A 289 -1.91 -18.30 -0.70
CA ILE A 289 -2.77 -17.62 0.27
C ILE A 289 -4.21 -17.66 -0.25
N GLU A 290 -5.05 -18.51 0.35
CA GLU A 290 -6.47 -18.60 0.04
C GLU A 290 -7.30 -17.91 1.12
N HIS A 291 -8.15 -16.95 0.74
CA HIS A 291 -9.08 -16.31 1.65
C HIS A 291 -10.51 -16.39 1.12
N PRO A 292 -11.52 -16.73 1.95
CA PRO A 292 -12.89 -16.96 1.46
C PRO A 292 -13.56 -15.71 0.89
N GLU A 293 -13.19 -14.51 1.34
CA GLU A 293 -13.78 -13.24 0.91
C GLU A 293 -12.92 -12.45 -0.07
N TRP A 294 -11.63 -12.75 -0.17
CA TRP A 294 -10.66 -11.95 -0.90
C TRP A 294 -9.82 -12.78 -1.86
N LYS A 295 -9.57 -12.21 -3.03
CA LYS A 295 -8.62 -12.73 -4.01
C LYS A 295 -7.44 -11.78 -4.08
N PHE A 296 -6.28 -12.23 -3.67
CA PHE A 296 -5.05 -11.47 -3.73
C PHE A 296 -4.53 -11.38 -5.17
N LEU A 297 -4.09 -10.19 -5.58
CA LEU A 297 -3.77 -9.89 -6.98
C LEU A 297 -2.29 -9.62 -7.19
N ASN A 298 -1.72 -8.69 -6.42
CA ASN A 298 -0.39 -8.16 -6.62
C ASN A 298 0.26 -7.76 -5.31
N ILE A 299 1.59 -7.81 -5.28
CA ILE A 299 2.43 -7.30 -4.21
C ILE A 299 3.32 -6.21 -4.79
N GLU A 300 3.39 -5.09 -4.08
CA GLU A 300 4.28 -3.99 -4.40
C GLU A 300 5.10 -3.64 -3.15
N THR A 301 6.38 -3.38 -3.32
CA THR A 301 7.25 -2.86 -2.27
C THR A 301 7.85 -1.55 -2.73
N TYR A 302 7.94 -0.59 -1.84
CA TYR A 302 8.61 0.67 -2.12
C TYR A 302 9.23 1.25 -0.85
N VAL A 303 10.33 1.96 -1.02
CA VAL A 303 11.01 2.71 0.02
C VAL A 303 10.91 4.19 -0.34
N TYR A 304 10.57 5.02 0.62
CA TYR A 304 10.53 6.46 0.41
C TYR A 304 11.01 7.22 1.66
N PRO A 305 11.73 8.32 1.46
CA PRO A 305 12.07 9.22 2.55
C PRO A 305 10.87 10.09 2.91
N GLU A 306 10.65 10.32 4.20
CA GLU A 306 9.62 11.21 4.72
C GLU A 306 10.28 12.36 5.51
N LEU A 307 9.95 13.59 5.15
CA LEU A 307 10.51 14.77 5.79
C LEU A 307 9.89 14.98 7.18
N TYR A 308 10.74 15.04 8.18
CA TYR A 308 10.34 15.42 9.55
C TYR A 308 10.43 16.94 9.79
N SER A 309 9.70 17.41 10.79
CA SER A 309 9.60 18.85 11.13
C SER A 309 10.93 19.56 11.42
N GLY A 310 12.03 18.83 11.57
CA GLY A 310 13.40 19.34 11.75
C GLY A 310 14.22 19.50 10.48
N GLY A 311 13.66 19.17 9.31
CA GLY A 311 14.40 19.22 8.04
C GLY A 311 15.23 17.95 7.75
N GLU A 312 15.05 16.90 8.54
CA GLU A 312 15.72 15.60 8.36
C GLU A 312 14.73 14.56 7.83
N TYR A 313 15.24 13.57 7.13
CA TYR A 313 14.43 12.52 6.51
C TYR A 313 14.53 11.23 7.30
N PHE A 314 13.40 10.51 7.37
CA PHE A 314 13.31 9.13 7.83
C PHE A 314 12.94 8.23 6.66
N ASN A 315 13.47 7.02 6.65
CA ASN A 315 13.09 6.04 5.65
C ASN A 315 11.85 5.26 6.06
N ASN A 316 10.92 5.16 5.12
CA ASN A 316 9.76 4.29 5.20
C ASN A 316 9.90 3.16 4.19
N TYR A 317 9.62 1.93 4.62
CA TYR A 317 9.48 0.75 3.77
C TYR A 317 8.02 0.29 3.84
N VAL A 318 7.40 0.12 2.68
CA VAL A 318 6.02 -0.36 2.58
C VAL A 318 5.98 -1.60 1.72
N PHE A 319 5.36 -2.64 2.27
CA PHE A 319 4.92 -3.81 1.55
C PHE A 319 3.40 -3.71 1.42
N SER A 320 2.90 -3.64 0.20
CA SER A 320 1.48 -3.44 -0.10
C SER A 320 0.94 -4.63 -0.88
N LEU A 321 -0.09 -5.27 -0.35
CA LEU A 321 -0.79 -6.39 -0.95
C LEU A 321 -2.14 -5.95 -1.46
N SER A 322 -2.33 -5.93 -2.77
CA SER A 322 -3.61 -5.61 -3.40
C SER A 322 -4.52 -6.84 -3.47
N ALA A 323 -5.78 -6.66 -3.11
CA ALA A 323 -6.78 -7.73 -3.18
C ALA A 323 -8.15 -7.21 -3.64
N GLU A 324 -8.84 -8.02 -4.44
CA GLU A 324 -10.23 -7.79 -4.81
C GLU A 324 -11.18 -8.66 -3.99
N ARG A 325 -12.36 -8.12 -3.69
CA ARG A 325 -13.39 -8.82 -2.95
C ARG A 325 -14.10 -9.85 -3.84
N HIS A 326 -14.41 -11.03 -3.29
CA HIS A 326 -15.26 -12.01 -3.97
C HIS A 326 -16.72 -11.53 -4.08
N LYS A 327 -17.08 -11.04 -5.26
CA LYS A 327 -18.37 -10.40 -5.57
C LYS A 327 -19.56 -11.36 -5.44
N ALA A 328 -19.35 -12.66 -5.63
CA ALA A 328 -20.40 -13.67 -5.67
C ALA A 328 -21.24 -13.74 -4.39
N TYR A 329 -20.63 -13.58 -3.23
CA TYR A 329 -21.32 -13.57 -1.94
C TYR A 329 -22.34 -12.44 -1.87
N TYR A 330 -21.91 -11.20 -2.13
CA TYR A 330 -22.78 -10.02 -2.05
C TYR A 330 -23.85 -10.02 -3.13
N PHE A 331 -23.53 -10.50 -4.32
CA PHE A 331 -24.51 -10.66 -5.39
C PHE A 331 -25.61 -11.64 -5.00
N THR A 332 -25.26 -12.81 -4.47
CA THR A 332 -26.23 -13.87 -4.12
C THR A 332 -26.95 -13.61 -2.81
N LYS A 333 -26.28 -13.02 -1.83
CA LYS A 333 -26.84 -12.84 -0.47
C LYS A 333 -27.43 -11.46 -0.23
N VAL A 334 -27.10 -10.45 -1.05
CA VAL A 334 -27.60 -9.08 -0.88
C VAL A 334 -28.45 -8.65 -2.07
N ILE A 335 -27.89 -8.64 -3.27
CA ILE A 335 -28.58 -8.08 -4.44
C ILE A 335 -29.77 -8.93 -4.85
N ILE A 336 -29.64 -10.25 -4.91
CA ILE A 336 -30.75 -11.14 -5.31
C ILE A 336 -31.94 -11.06 -4.36
N PRO A 337 -31.83 -11.10 -3.02
CA PRO A 337 -32.97 -10.94 -2.13
C PRO A 337 -33.67 -9.59 -2.30
N ILE A 338 -32.94 -8.48 -2.44
CA ILE A 338 -33.52 -7.17 -2.73
C ILE A 338 -34.34 -7.22 -4.02
N PHE A 339 -33.78 -7.82 -5.07
CA PHE A 339 -34.45 -7.95 -6.36
C PHE A 339 -35.74 -8.80 -6.27
N ILE A 340 -35.71 -9.90 -5.50
CA ILE A 340 -36.91 -10.74 -5.26
C ILE A 340 -37.99 -9.96 -4.54
N ILE A 341 -37.64 -9.21 -3.49
CA ILE A 341 -38.61 -8.35 -2.76
C ILE A 341 -39.24 -7.32 -3.71
N LEU A 342 -38.43 -6.72 -4.60
CA LEU A 342 -38.93 -5.75 -5.59
C LEU A 342 -39.83 -6.40 -6.66
N ILE A 343 -39.53 -7.61 -7.09
CA ILE A 343 -40.42 -8.38 -8.00
C ILE A 343 -41.79 -8.59 -7.33
N ILE A 344 -41.78 -9.00 -6.06
CA ILE A 344 -43.03 -9.17 -5.28
C ILE A 344 -43.76 -7.84 -5.16
N CYS A 345 -43.05 -6.77 -4.81
CA CYS A 345 -43.64 -5.42 -4.76
C CYS A 345 -44.26 -5.02 -6.10
N TRP A 346 -43.55 -5.25 -7.20
CA TRP A 346 -43.98 -4.85 -8.54
C TRP A 346 -45.11 -5.73 -9.10
N SER A 347 -45.26 -6.96 -8.58
CA SER A 347 -46.36 -7.87 -8.97
C SER A 347 -47.75 -7.30 -8.69
N VAL A 348 -47.85 -6.27 -7.88
CA VAL A 348 -49.11 -5.54 -7.58
C VAL A 348 -49.84 -5.06 -8.83
N PHE A 349 -49.11 -4.75 -9.92
CA PHE A 349 -49.73 -4.30 -11.16
C PHE A 349 -50.44 -5.41 -11.96
N TRP A 350 -50.25 -6.69 -11.58
CA TRP A 350 -51.06 -7.83 -12.10
C TRP A 350 -52.34 -8.09 -11.29
N ILE A 351 -52.44 -7.54 -10.08
CA ILE A 351 -53.67 -7.59 -9.27
C ILE A 351 -54.69 -6.63 -9.87
N SER A 352 -56.01 -6.98 -9.84
CA SER A 352 -57.09 -6.13 -10.36
C SER A 352 -57.07 -4.72 -9.75
N GLY A 353 -57.25 -3.69 -10.59
CA GLY A 353 -57.32 -2.29 -10.17
C GLY A 353 -58.37 -1.96 -9.12
N ILE A 354 -59.41 -2.78 -8.99
CA ILE A 354 -60.51 -2.63 -7.99
C ILE A 354 -59.98 -2.95 -6.56
N GLN A 355 -59.00 -3.84 -6.43
CA GLN A 355 -58.53 -4.35 -5.14
C GLN A 355 -57.44 -3.47 -4.53
N LEU A 356 -57.78 -2.21 -4.19
CA LEU A 356 -56.79 -1.25 -3.66
C LEU A 356 -56.15 -1.73 -2.35
N GLU A 357 -56.95 -2.30 -1.43
CA GLU A 357 -56.48 -2.78 -0.13
C GLU A 357 -55.41 -3.87 -0.29
N SER A 358 -55.64 -4.89 -1.13
CA SER A 358 -54.67 -5.95 -1.42
C SER A 358 -53.41 -5.40 -2.05
N ARG A 359 -53.51 -4.44 -2.96
CA ARG A 359 -52.36 -3.79 -3.60
C ARG A 359 -51.51 -3.00 -2.59
N LEU A 360 -52.16 -2.19 -1.74
CA LEU A 360 -51.45 -1.42 -0.70
C LEU A 360 -50.77 -2.33 0.33
N THR A 361 -51.43 -3.45 0.69
CA THR A 361 -50.84 -4.42 1.60
C THR A 361 -49.53 -5.00 1.03
N VAL A 362 -49.53 -5.45 -0.23
CA VAL A 362 -48.36 -6.01 -0.87
C VAL A 362 -47.20 -4.99 -0.94
N THR A 363 -47.50 -3.75 -1.39
CA THR A 363 -46.44 -2.73 -1.51
C THR A 363 -45.89 -2.31 -0.15
N SER A 364 -46.75 -2.15 0.89
CA SER A 364 -46.34 -1.76 2.23
C SER A 364 -45.51 -2.84 2.91
N VAL A 365 -45.91 -4.12 2.79
CA VAL A 365 -45.17 -5.25 3.34
C VAL A 365 -43.79 -5.40 2.63
N SER A 366 -43.77 -5.23 1.31
CA SER A 366 -42.49 -5.28 0.57
C SER A 366 -41.57 -4.13 0.95
N PHE A 367 -42.09 -2.93 1.14
CA PHE A 367 -41.32 -1.76 1.60
C PHE A 367 -40.75 -2.01 3.01
N LEU A 368 -41.56 -2.54 3.94
CA LEU A 368 -41.08 -2.91 5.27
C LEU A 368 -40.01 -4.00 5.23
N ALA A 369 -40.19 -5.00 4.34
CA ALA A 369 -39.21 -6.06 4.15
C ALA A 369 -37.84 -5.51 3.65
N LEU A 370 -37.88 -4.51 2.74
CA LEU A 370 -36.64 -3.84 2.29
C LEU A 370 -35.95 -3.10 3.44
N ILE A 371 -36.69 -2.38 4.29
CA ILE A 371 -36.15 -1.68 5.46
C ILE A 371 -35.50 -2.70 6.43
N ALA A 372 -36.24 -3.77 6.76
CA ALA A 372 -35.71 -4.81 7.64
C ALA A 372 -34.46 -5.49 7.08
N TYR A 373 -34.44 -5.71 5.78
CA TYR A 373 -33.29 -6.31 5.10
C TYR A 373 -32.06 -5.39 5.10
N ASN A 374 -32.25 -4.07 4.94
CA ASN A 374 -31.15 -3.10 5.02
C ASN A 374 -30.44 -3.15 6.37
N TYR A 375 -31.17 -3.29 7.48
CA TYR A 375 -30.56 -3.42 8.81
C TYR A 375 -29.61 -4.63 8.91
N VAL A 376 -29.95 -5.74 8.24
CA VAL A 376 -29.09 -6.94 8.23
C VAL A 376 -27.80 -6.68 7.45
N VAL A 377 -27.88 -5.93 6.35
CA VAL A 377 -26.70 -5.58 5.52
C VAL A 377 -25.82 -4.55 6.21
N GLU A 378 -26.41 -3.54 6.87
CA GLU A 378 -25.67 -2.49 7.56
C GLU A 378 -24.89 -3.00 8.79
N ASP A 379 -25.31 -4.10 9.41
CA ASP A 379 -24.63 -4.63 10.59
C ASP A 379 -23.22 -5.17 10.28
N ASP A 380 -22.97 -5.58 9.05
CA ASP A 380 -21.67 -6.09 8.58
C ASP A 380 -20.69 -4.98 8.14
N LEU A 381 -21.16 -3.71 8.03
CA LEU A 381 -20.36 -2.60 7.52
C LEU A 381 -19.98 -1.60 8.63
N PRO A 382 -18.82 -0.93 8.51
CA PRO A 382 -18.46 0.17 9.41
C PRO A 382 -19.37 1.38 9.17
N LYS A 383 -19.53 2.22 10.20
CA LYS A 383 -20.20 3.51 10.05
C LYS A 383 -19.26 4.49 9.35
N ILE A 384 -19.49 4.69 8.07
CA ILE A 384 -18.67 5.56 7.20
C ILE A 384 -19.41 6.86 6.88
N GLY A 385 -18.68 7.95 6.66
CA GLY A 385 -19.23 9.28 6.35
C GLY A 385 -19.58 9.51 4.87
N TYR A 386 -19.55 8.46 4.05
CA TYR A 386 -19.85 8.52 2.61
C TYR A 386 -20.70 7.33 2.18
N SER A 387 -21.40 7.45 1.06
CA SER A 387 -22.24 6.37 0.51
C SER A 387 -21.43 5.44 -0.38
N THR A 388 -21.72 4.15 -0.29
CA THR A 388 -21.17 3.09 -1.14
C THR A 388 -22.05 2.86 -2.38
N ILE A 389 -21.54 2.12 -3.37
CA ILE A 389 -22.38 1.68 -4.51
C ILE A 389 -23.58 0.87 -4.01
N LEU A 390 -23.39 0.03 -2.99
CA LEU A 390 -24.48 -0.75 -2.40
C LEU A 390 -25.58 0.15 -1.80
N ASP A 391 -25.21 1.24 -1.13
CA ASP A 391 -26.17 2.19 -0.57
C ASP A 391 -27.04 2.84 -1.67
N TYR A 392 -26.44 3.16 -2.81
CA TYR A 392 -27.18 3.69 -3.96
C TYR A 392 -28.15 2.66 -4.56
N ILE A 393 -27.76 1.38 -4.61
CA ILE A 393 -28.64 0.29 -5.04
C ILE A 393 -29.83 0.14 -4.07
N ILE A 394 -29.57 0.16 -2.76
CA ILE A 394 -30.61 0.09 -1.72
C ILE A 394 -31.54 1.31 -1.78
N LEU A 395 -30.97 2.51 -1.89
CA LEU A 395 -31.75 3.74 -2.00
C LEU A 395 -32.63 3.76 -3.25
N SER A 396 -32.10 3.34 -4.40
CA SER A 396 -32.88 3.20 -5.64
C SER A 396 -34.03 2.21 -5.46
N SER A 397 -33.83 1.14 -4.69
CA SER A 397 -34.84 0.14 -4.37
C SER A 397 -35.97 0.71 -3.50
N TYR A 398 -35.63 1.54 -2.52
CA TYR A 398 -36.66 2.27 -1.72
C TYR A 398 -37.47 3.22 -2.57
N VAL A 399 -36.81 4.01 -3.42
CA VAL A 399 -37.50 4.94 -4.32
C VAL A 399 -38.43 4.17 -5.25
N PHE A 400 -37.98 3.04 -5.78
CA PHE A 400 -38.76 2.22 -6.70
C PHE A 400 -39.98 1.57 -6.01
N ALA A 401 -39.84 1.04 -4.80
CA ALA A 401 -40.93 0.49 -4.01
C ALA A 401 -41.95 1.59 -3.60
N GLY A 402 -41.47 2.78 -3.23
CA GLY A 402 -42.32 3.95 -2.96
C GLY A 402 -43.09 4.39 -4.18
N LEU A 403 -42.46 4.44 -5.35
CA LEU A 403 -43.12 4.74 -6.62
C LEU A 403 -44.20 3.71 -6.96
N ALA A 404 -43.94 2.40 -6.72
CA ALA A 404 -44.93 1.36 -6.91
C ALA A 404 -46.20 1.61 -6.07
N THR A 405 -46.04 2.06 -4.81
CA THR A 405 -47.16 2.42 -3.93
C THR A 405 -47.95 3.63 -4.47
N ILE A 406 -47.25 4.70 -4.87
CA ILE A 406 -47.88 5.90 -5.44
C ILE A 406 -48.63 5.57 -6.75
N LEU A 407 -47.97 4.83 -7.63
CA LEU A 407 -48.57 4.41 -8.91
C LEU A 407 -49.79 3.50 -8.70
N THR A 408 -49.81 2.68 -7.64
CA THR A 408 -50.96 1.85 -7.27
C THR A 408 -52.18 2.71 -6.93
N VAL A 409 -51.98 3.76 -6.10
CA VAL A 409 -53.09 4.69 -5.76
C VAL A 409 -53.55 5.47 -6.99
N TYR A 410 -52.60 5.96 -7.78
CA TYR A 410 -52.91 6.69 -9.02
C TYR A 410 -53.68 5.82 -10.03
N SER A 411 -53.20 4.56 -10.21
CA SER A 411 -53.88 3.60 -11.09
C SER A 411 -55.32 3.32 -10.64
N TYR A 412 -55.55 3.11 -9.32
CA TYR A 412 -56.89 2.91 -8.79
C TYR A 412 -57.85 4.06 -9.13
N THR A 413 -57.38 5.32 -8.93
CA THR A 413 -58.20 6.49 -9.23
C THR A 413 -58.48 6.65 -10.73
N ASN A 414 -57.52 6.31 -11.57
CA ASN A 414 -57.66 6.37 -13.02
C ASN A 414 -58.56 5.25 -13.56
N CYS A 415 -58.39 4.01 -13.07
CA CYS A 415 -59.25 2.89 -13.43
C CYS A 415 -60.71 3.12 -12.99
N LYS A 416 -60.94 3.72 -11.82
CA LYS A 416 -62.27 4.05 -11.31
C LYS A 416 -62.99 5.04 -12.21
N LYS A 417 -62.29 6.01 -12.82
CA LYS A 417 -62.89 6.96 -13.78
C LYS A 417 -63.34 6.29 -15.09
N ASN A 418 -62.73 5.17 -15.46
CA ASN A 418 -62.99 4.44 -16.69
C ASN A 418 -63.82 3.16 -16.45
N ASP A 419 -64.61 3.11 -15.40
CA ASP A 419 -65.46 1.97 -14.97
C ASP A 419 -64.66 0.62 -14.94
N TYR A 420 -63.33 0.70 -14.69
CA TYR A 420 -62.39 -0.42 -14.62
C TYR A 420 -62.23 -1.26 -15.90
N GLU A 421 -62.73 -0.80 -17.04
CA GLU A 421 -62.64 -1.51 -18.31
C GLU A 421 -61.19 -1.53 -18.87
N PHE A 422 -60.42 -0.46 -18.61
CA PHE A 422 -59.07 -0.35 -19.11
C PHE A 422 -58.13 0.44 -18.18
N CYS A 423 -57.13 -0.23 -17.61
CA CYS A 423 -56.12 0.38 -16.73
C CYS A 423 -54.76 0.53 -17.48
N THR A 424 -54.64 1.60 -18.26
CA THR A 424 -53.45 1.90 -19.07
C THR A 424 -52.20 2.04 -18.21
N VAL A 425 -52.34 2.60 -17.00
CA VAL A 425 -51.20 2.78 -16.07
C VAL A 425 -50.64 1.45 -15.61
N ASP A 426 -51.50 0.49 -15.26
CA ASP A 426 -51.04 -0.85 -14.86
C ASP A 426 -50.33 -1.57 -16.00
N TYR A 427 -50.86 -1.48 -17.22
CA TYR A 427 -50.26 -2.10 -18.38
C TYR A 427 -48.87 -1.53 -18.65
N LEU A 428 -48.72 -0.21 -18.59
CA LEU A 428 -47.44 0.46 -18.81
C LEU A 428 -46.45 0.14 -17.67
N ALA A 429 -46.91 0.20 -16.43
CA ALA A 429 -46.07 -0.07 -15.25
C ALA A 429 -45.52 -1.50 -15.23
N ARG A 430 -46.32 -2.51 -15.66
CA ARG A 430 -45.87 -3.92 -15.68
C ARG A 430 -44.51 -4.15 -16.35
N TYR A 431 -44.29 -3.50 -17.47
CA TYR A 431 -43.10 -3.70 -18.29
C TYR A 431 -42.07 -2.59 -18.15
N LEU A 432 -42.52 -1.34 -18.14
CA LEU A 432 -41.62 -0.19 -18.12
C LEU A 432 -40.88 -0.06 -16.76
N GLY A 433 -41.54 -0.35 -15.67
CA GLY A 433 -40.97 -0.22 -14.35
C GLY A 433 -39.72 -1.08 -14.11
N PRO A 434 -39.81 -2.41 -14.25
CA PRO A 434 -38.63 -3.26 -14.08
C PRO A 434 -37.50 -2.89 -15.02
N ILE A 435 -37.79 -2.49 -16.26
CA ILE A 435 -36.77 -2.06 -17.25
C ILE A 435 -36.07 -0.79 -16.76
N ILE A 436 -36.82 0.22 -16.33
CA ILE A 436 -36.24 1.47 -15.80
C ILE A 436 -35.40 1.19 -14.57
N TYR A 437 -35.87 0.37 -13.63
CA TYR A 437 -35.12 0.00 -12.44
C TYR A 437 -33.75 -0.65 -12.82
N PHE A 438 -33.76 -1.59 -13.75
CA PHE A 438 -32.56 -2.27 -14.22
C PHE A 438 -31.55 -1.28 -14.83
N PHE A 439 -32.01 -0.39 -15.73
CA PHE A 439 -31.12 0.60 -16.35
C PHE A 439 -30.60 1.65 -15.35
N VAL A 440 -31.43 2.09 -14.41
CA VAL A 440 -30.98 3.03 -13.35
C VAL A 440 -29.88 2.41 -12.51
N ASN A 441 -30.03 1.15 -12.08
CA ASN A 441 -28.98 0.49 -11.27
C ASN A 441 -27.71 0.22 -12.07
N ILE A 442 -27.78 -0.17 -13.34
CA ILE A 442 -26.61 -0.28 -14.21
C ILE A 442 -25.90 1.08 -14.33
N ALA A 443 -26.66 2.16 -14.57
CA ALA A 443 -26.09 3.48 -14.69
C ALA A 443 -25.42 3.95 -13.39
N LEU A 444 -26.01 3.64 -12.24
CA LEU A 444 -25.44 3.93 -10.92
C LEU A 444 -24.13 3.16 -10.68
N ILE A 445 -24.09 1.88 -11.02
CA ILE A 445 -22.87 1.05 -10.89
C ILE A 445 -21.78 1.60 -11.82
N VAL A 446 -22.08 1.85 -13.09
CA VAL A 446 -21.10 2.38 -14.06
C VAL A 446 -20.61 3.76 -13.64
N TRP A 447 -21.50 4.64 -13.19
CA TRP A 447 -21.14 5.96 -12.69
C TRP A 447 -20.26 5.87 -11.43
N GLY A 448 -20.60 5.00 -10.48
CA GLY A 448 -19.82 4.76 -9.28
C GLY A 448 -18.38 4.30 -9.62
N LEU A 449 -18.24 3.29 -10.48
CA LEU A 449 -16.94 2.78 -10.88
C LEU A 449 -16.10 3.80 -11.68
N GLN A 450 -16.72 4.64 -12.51
CA GLN A 450 -15.99 5.66 -13.31
C GLN A 450 -15.57 6.88 -12.48
N SER A 451 -16.42 7.36 -11.57
CA SER A 451 -16.10 8.55 -10.76
C SER A 451 -14.94 8.30 -9.79
N MET A 452 -14.69 7.06 -9.44
CA MET A 452 -13.70 6.65 -8.45
C MET A 452 -12.33 6.39 -9.06
N SER A 453 -12.27 5.84 -10.28
CA SER A 453 -11.00 5.71 -11.02
C SER A 453 -10.32 7.05 -11.32
N ALA A 454 -11.11 8.12 -11.45
CA ALA A 454 -10.57 9.47 -11.59
C ALA A 454 -10.04 10.07 -10.28
N GLY A 455 -10.59 9.66 -9.11
CA GLY A 455 -10.13 10.10 -7.79
C GLY A 455 -8.85 9.40 -7.31
N GLU A 456 -8.64 8.14 -7.67
CA GLU A 456 -7.40 7.40 -7.34
C GLU A 456 -6.18 7.93 -8.10
N LEU A 457 -6.37 8.41 -9.33
CA LEU A 457 -5.29 9.07 -10.08
C LEU A 457 -4.80 10.36 -9.40
N VAL A 458 -5.69 11.10 -8.74
CA VAL A 458 -5.33 12.34 -8.01
C VAL A 458 -4.74 12.04 -6.63
N GLY A 459 -5.19 10.98 -5.95
CA GLY A 459 -4.70 10.57 -4.61
C GLY A 459 -3.33 9.88 -4.61
N ARG A 460 -2.84 9.40 -5.76
CA ARG A 460 -1.46 8.87 -5.91
C ARG A 460 -0.42 9.96 -6.19
N PHE A 461 -0.85 11.20 -6.41
CA PHE A 461 0.02 12.36 -6.67
C PHE A 461 -0.05 13.45 -5.57
N LEU A 462 -0.71 13.17 -4.45
CA LEU A 462 -0.74 13.99 -3.23
C LEU A 462 -0.21 13.19 -2.03
#